data_243c8d21d6e182e703951481044cfe8a
#
_entry.id   243c8d21d6e182e703951481044cfe8a
#
_cell.length_a   1.000
_cell.length_b   1.000
_cell.length_c   1.000
_cell.angle_alpha   90.00
_cell.angle_beta   90.00
_cell.angle_gamma   90.00
#
_symmetry.space_group_name_H-M   'P 1'
#
loop_
_entity.id
_entity.type
_entity.pdbx_description
1 polymer ?
#
loop_
_entity_poly.entity_id
_entity_poly.type
_entity_poly.pdbx_seq_one_letter_code
_entity_poly.pdbx_strand_id
1 'polypeptide(L)'
;GITTIIRIGTSGSIQPHVAIGSVVIGSAALTLQGAADDIAPPQYPAVADPFLTVALADAARRLGIDHHVGIMASADTFYEGQERSASSANPHLLRRVRGMIDEYAGLGVLNFEMEAGTLFKMGSVYRFTAGCVVGIIAQRTEAENPDLAEKDAAIDRAAHVAIAAADAWASRPATP
;
A
#
# COMPACT_ATOMS: atom_id res chain seq x y z
N GLY A 1 -15.24 -0.12 20.72
CA GLY A 1 -14.06 -0.76 20.12
C GLY A 1 -13.49 0.10 18.98
N ILE A 2 -12.41 -0.33 18.37
CA ILE A 2 -11.81 0.33 17.20
C ILE A 2 -12.73 0.10 16.00
N THR A 3 -13.09 1.19 15.32
CA THR A 3 -13.98 1.15 14.16
C THR A 3 -13.28 1.53 12.85
N THR A 4 -12.11 2.16 12.94
CA THR A 4 -11.34 2.61 11.79
C THR A 4 -9.85 2.36 12.02
N ILE A 5 -9.17 1.81 11.01
CA ILE A 5 -7.72 1.58 11.01
C ILE A 5 -7.14 2.15 9.72
N ILE A 6 -6.13 3.00 9.85
CA ILE A 6 -5.32 3.51 8.73
C ILE A 6 -3.91 2.98 8.89
N ARG A 7 -3.46 2.18 7.95
CA ARG A 7 -2.06 1.77 7.86
C ARG A 7 -1.20 2.90 7.30
N ILE A 8 -0.11 3.18 7.99
CA ILE A 8 0.95 4.07 7.54
C ILE A 8 2.23 3.25 7.38
N GLY A 9 3.00 3.49 6.33
CA GLY A 9 4.26 2.77 6.13
C GLY A 9 5.07 3.28 4.96
N THR A 10 6.03 2.46 4.53
CA THR A 10 6.87 2.70 3.35
C THR A 10 6.60 1.67 2.27
N SER A 11 7.02 1.97 1.04
CA SER A 11 6.75 1.14 -0.11
C SER A 11 7.75 1.36 -1.24
N GLY A 12 7.82 0.41 -2.17
CA GLY A 12 8.55 0.53 -3.42
C GLY A 12 7.61 0.63 -4.61
N SER A 13 7.72 1.72 -5.37
CA SER A 13 6.97 1.91 -6.61
C SER A 13 7.43 0.94 -7.69
N ILE A 14 6.48 0.46 -8.50
CA ILE A 14 6.74 -0.29 -9.74
C ILE A 14 6.21 0.45 -10.98
N GLN A 15 5.88 1.75 -10.81
CA GLN A 15 5.43 2.62 -11.90
C GLN A 15 6.39 3.79 -12.09
N PRO A 16 6.85 4.08 -13.31
CA PRO A 16 7.80 5.17 -13.55
C PRO A 16 7.29 6.55 -13.12
N HIS A 17 5.96 6.75 -13.14
CA HIS A 17 5.33 8.02 -12.76
C HIS A 17 5.09 8.19 -11.27
N VAL A 18 5.33 7.16 -10.46
CA VAL A 18 5.16 7.19 -8.99
C VAL A 18 6.52 7.39 -8.36
N ALA A 19 6.94 8.64 -8.20
CA ALA A 19 8.29 9.01 -7.79
C ALA A 19 8.60 8.72 -6.31
N ILE A 20 9.89 8.55 -5.99
CA ILE A 20 10.37 8.55 -4.60
C ILE A 20 9.96 9.88 -3.95
N GLY A 21 9.51 9.82 -2.71
CA GLY A 21 9.01 10.97 -1.97
C GLY A 21 7.52 11.24 -2.11
N SER A 22 6.84 10.72 -3.13
CA SER A 22 5.37 10.75 -3.20
C SER A 22 4.73 9.78 -2.19
N VAL A 23 3.42 9.85 -2.02
CA VAL A 23 2.66 8.87 -1.26
C VAL A 23 1.70 8.09 -2.16
N VAL A 24 1.47 6.82 -1.85
CA VAL A 24 0.42 6.02 -2.48
C VAL A 24 -0.67 5.72 -1.47
N ILE A 25 -1.90 5.97 -1.87
CA ILE A 25 -3.13 5.67 -1.14
C ILE A 25 -3.75 4.44 -1.79
N GLY A 26 -3.85 3.34 -1.03
CA GLY A 26 -4.41 2.09 -1.54
C GLY A 26 -5.92 2.13 -1.63
N SER A 27 -6.45 1.93 -2.83
CA SER A 27 -7.88 1.69 -3.06
C SER A 27 -8.24 0.21 -2.96
N ALA A 28 -7.31 -0.66 -3.32
CA ALA A 28 -7.40 -2.11 -3.25
C ALA A 28 -5.99 -2.72 -3.21
N ALA A 29 -5.91 -4.00 -2.90
CA ALA A 29 -4.66 -4.74 -2.95
C ALA A 29 -4.81 -6.06 -3.72
N LEU A 30 -3.80 -6.36 -4.56
CA LEU A 30 -3.53 -7.69 -5.04
C LEU A 30 -2.84 -8.44 -3.91
N THR A 31 -3.44 -9.51 -3.39
CA THR A 31 -2.94 -10.23 -2.23
C THR A 31 -2.05 -11.40 -2.62
N LEU A 32 -0.84 -11.41 -2.08
CA LEU A 32 0.13 -12.51 -2.17
C LEU A 32 0.47 -12.97 -0.75
N GLN A 33 -0.55 -13.05 0.11
CA GLN A 33 -0.41 -13.19 1.56
C GLN A 33 -1.22 -14.38 2.07
N GLY A 34 -0.55 -15.33 2.72
CA GLY A 34 -1.21 -16.47 3.35
C GLY A 34 -2.20 -16.06 4.44
N ALA A 35 -1.86 -15.06 5.25
CA ALA A 35 -2.77 -14.52 6.26
C ALA A 35 -4.07 -13.95 5.66
N ALA A 36 -3.99 -13.34 4.49
CA ALA A 36 -5.17 -12.84 3.78
C ALA A 36 -6.07 -13.98 3.29
N ASP A 37 -5.46 -15.09 2.86
CA ASP A 37 -6.17 -16.28 2.36
C ASP A 37 -6.81 -17.09 3.49
N ASP A 38 -6.27 -17.05 4.70
CA ASP A 38 -6.88 -17.64 5.90
C ASP A 38 -8.13 -16.88 6.37
N ILE A 39 -8.22 -15.56 6.06
CA ILE A 39 -9.36 -14.72 6.43
C ILE A 39 -10.52 -14.87 5.43
N ALA A 40 -10.20 -14.89 4.14
CA ALA A 40 -11.18 -15.00 3.06
C ALA A 40 -10.51 -15.59 1.81
N PRO A 41 -11.28 -16.29 0.93
CA PRO A 41 -10.72 -16.91 -0.27
C PRO A 41 -9.89 -15.93 -1.12
N PRO A 42 -8.92 -16.40 -1.94
CA PRO A 42 -8.11 -15.53 -2.80
C PRO A 42 -8.94 -14.60 -3.71
N GLN A 43 -10.11 -15.06 -4.16
CA GLN A 43 -11.02 -14.28 -5.01
C GLN A 43 -11.83 -13.22 -4.26
N TYR A 44 -11.84 -13.25 -2.93
CA TYR A 44 -12.52 -12.23 -2.14
C TYR A 44 -11.78 -10.89 -2.28
N PRO A 45 -12.47 -9.80 -2.66
CA PRO A 45 -11.82 -8.53 -2.92
C PRO A 45 -11.13 -7.96 -1.68
N ALA A 46 -9.85 -7.64 -1.78
CA ALA A 46 -9.13 -6.87 -0.78
C ALA A 46 -9.25 -5.38 -1.13
N VAL A 47 -10.28 -4.72 -0.62
CA VAL A 47 -10.61 -3.32 -0.92
C VAL A 47 -10.56 -2.45 0.33
N ALA A 48 -10.00 -1.25 0.18
CA ALA A 48 -10.11 -0.22 1.20
C ALA A 48 -11.54 0.32 1.28
N ASP A 49 -11.88 0.96 2.39
CA ASP A 49 -13.12 1.73 2.46
C ASP A 49 -13.07 2.89 1.45
N PRO A 50 -14.05 3.00 0.53
CA PRO A 50 -14.01 3.98 -0.54
C PRO A 50 -14.08 5.43 -0.03
N PHE A 51 -14.82 5.67 1.05
CA PHE A 51 -14.96 7.02 1.60
C PHE A 51 -13.73 7.44 2.38
N LEU A 52 -13.07 6.50 3.09
CA LEU A 52 -11.80 6.76 3.75
C LEU A 52 -10.68 6.97 2.71
N THR A 53 -10.69 6.23 1.60
CA THR A 53 -9.75 6.43 0.48
C THR A 53 -9.88 7.85 -0.09
N VAL A 54 -11.11 8.34 -0.30
CA VAL A 54 -11.37 9.72 -0.73
C VAL A 54 -10.88 10.72 0.32
N ALA A 55 -11.14 10.48 1.61
CA ALA A 55 -10.69 11.36 2.69
C ALA A 55 -9.15 11.46 2.74
N LEU A 56 -8.43 10.37 2.54
CA LEU A 56 -6.97 10.34 2.44
C LEU A 56 -6.47 11.15 1.22
N ALA A 57 -7.07 10.97 0.06
CA ALA A 57 -6.71 11.72 -1.15
C ALA A 57 -6.97 13.23 -1.00
N ASP A 58 -8.11 13.61 -0.39
CA ASP A 58 -8.42 15.00 -0.10
C ASP A 58 -7.45 15.61 0.91
N ALA A 59 -7.03 14.85 1.92
CA ALA A 59 -6.02 15.29 2.89
C ALA A 59 -4.67 15.54 2.20
N ALA A 60 -4.20 14.61 1.37
CA ALA A 60 -2.97 14.77 0.60
C ALA A 60 -3.01 16.01 -0.29
N ARG A 61 -4.12 16.22 -0.99
CA ARG A 61 -4.33 17.41 -1.84
C ARG A 61 -4.28 18.72 -1.04
N ARG A 62 -4.97 18.78 0.11
CA ARG A 62 -4.96 19.97 0.97
C ARG A 62 -3.58 20.30 1.55
N LEU A 63 -2.78 19.26 1.82
CA LEU A 63 -1.41 19.40 2.31
C LEU A 63 -0.40 19.70 1.20
N GLY A 64 -0.80 19.68 -0.08
CA GLY A 64 0.10 19.83 -1.20
C GLY A 64 1.12 18.69 -1.35
N ILE A 65 0.78 17.50 -0.83
CA ILE A 65 1.62 16.31 -0.91
C ILE A 65 1.32 15.58 -2.23
N ASP A 66 2.38 15.31 -2.99
CA ASP A 66 2.27 14.52 -4.23
C ASP A 66 1.78 13.11 -3.89
N HIS A 67 0.72 12.68 -4.57
CA HIS A 67 0.04 11.45 -4.23
C HIS A 67 -0.60 10.74 -5.41
N HIS A 68 -0.68 9.42 -5.29
CA HIS A 68 -1.36 8.54 -6.23
C HIS A 68 -2.38 7.70 -5.48
N VAL A 69 -3.48 7.38 -6.15
CA VAL A 69 -4.53 6.48 -5.62
C VAL A 69 -4.65 5.29 -6.54
N GLY A 70 -4.54 4.08 -6.01
CA GLY A 70 -4.65 2.90 -6.87
C GLY A 70 -4.43 1.58 -6.15
N ILE A 71 -4.19 0.54 -6.95
CA ILE A 71 -4.01 -0.83 -6.49
C ILE A 71 -2.56 -1.03 -6.02
N MET A 72 -2.40 -1.63 -4.85
CA MET A 72 -1.12 -2.06 -4.29
C MET A 72 -0.94 -3.56 -4.50
N ALA A 73 0.30 -4.06 -4.44
CA ALA A 73 0.58 -5.48 -4.26
C ALA A 73 1.08 -5.72 -2.84
N SER A 74 0.41 -6.60 -2.10
CA SER A 74 0.77 -6.97 -0.73
C SER A 74 1.39 -8.35 -0.70
N ALA A 75 2.69 -8.44 -0.35
CA ALA A 75 3.46 -9.67 -0.32
C ALA A 75 3.93 -10.01 1.10
N ASP A 76 3.99 -11.30 1.44
CA ASP A 76 4.44 -11.75 2.77
C ASP A 76 5.93 -11.58 2.99
N THR A 77 6.76 -11.66 1.95
CA THR A 77 8.21 -11.56 2.08
C THR A 77 8.77 -10.38 1.29
N PHE A 78 9.79 -9.76 1.89
CA PHE A 78 10.45 -8.58 1.30
C PHE A 78 11.31 -8.94 0.08
N TYR A 79 12.00 -10.07 0.13
CA TYR A 79 12.92 -10.48 -0.94
C TYR A 79 12.18 -11.29 -2.01
N GLU A 80 11.79 -12.51 -1.68
CA GLU A 80 11.23 -13.46 -2.64
C GLU A 80 9.87 -13.02 -3.18
N GLY A 81 8.98 -12.58 -2.29
CA GLY A 81 7.62 -12.15 -2.65
C GLY A 81 7.54 -10.83 -3.41
N GLN A 82 8.66 -10.09 -3.45
CA GLN A 82 8.76 -8.83 -4.20
C GLN A 82 9.82 -8.89 -5.30
N GLU A 83 10.21 -10.09 -5.74
CA GLU A 83 11.17 -10.30 -6.81
C GLU A 83 12.50 -9.53 -6.60
N ARG A 84 13.05 -9.54 -5.37
CA ARG A 84 14.34 -8.92 -5.04
C ARG A 84 15.42 -9.97 -5.08
N SER A 85 16.04 -10.18 -6.23
CA SER A 85 17.09 -11.19 -6.40
C SER A 85 18.49 -10.65 -6.20
N ALA A 86 18.76 -9.40 -6.58
CA ALA A 86 20.11 -8.81 -6.50
C ALA A 86 20.50 -8.45 -5.05
N SER A 87 19.53 -8.12 -4.20
CA SER A 87 19.74 -7.76 -2.79
C SER A 87 19.50 -8.90 -1.80
N SER A 88 19.03 -10.06 -2.26
CA SER A 88 18.80 -11.24 -1.43
C SER A 88 20.07 -12.05 -1.23
N ALA A 89 20.24 -12.62 -0.03
CA ALA A 89 21.29 -13.62 0.23
C ALA A 89 21.07 -14.93 -0.57
N ASN A 90 19.83 -15.22 -0.96
CA ASN A 90 19.47 -16.32 -1.85
C ASN A 90 18.85 -15.74 -3.14
N PRO A 91 19.60 -15.71 -4.26
CA PRO A 91 19.08 -15.18 -5.52
C PRO A 91 18.11 -16.12 -6.24
N HIS A 92 17.83 -17.30 -5.66
CA HIS A 92 16.90 -18.26 -6.24
C HIS A 92 15.45 -17.81 -6.01
N LEU A 93 14.76 -17.50 -7.11
CA LEU A 93 13.35 -17.19 -7.10
C LEU A 93 12.51 -18.36 -7.63
N LEU A 94 11.37 -18.60 -6.99
CA LEU A 94 10.36 -19.49 -7.51
C LEU A 94 9.85 -19.00 -8.87
N ARG A 95 9.48 -19.93 -9.76
CA ARG A 95 9.01 -19.57 -11.11
C ARG A 95 7.84 -18.59 -11.09
N ARG A 96 6.93 -18.71 -10.12
CA ARG A 96 5.73 -17.87 -10.00
C ARG A 96 6.01 -16.39 -9.65
N VAL A 97 7.21 -16.09 -9.17
CA VAL A 97 7.59 -14.70 -8.80
C VAL A 97 8.54 -14.05 -9.80
N ARG A 98 8.99 -14.79 -10.81
CA ARG A 98 9.88 -14.25 -11.85
C ARG A 98 9.07 -13.47 -12.88
N GLY A 99 9.45 -12.24 -13.13
CA GLY A 99 8.77 -11.31 -14.05
C GLY A 99 7.50 -10.68 -13.44
N MET A 100 7.28 -10.85 -12.15
CA MET A 100 6.09 -10.36 -11.45
C MET A 100 6.03 -8.83 -11.41
N ILE A 101 7.18 -8.15 -11.31
CA ILE A 101 7.23 -6.69 -11.34
C ILE A 101 6.70 -6.16 -12.66
N ASP A 102 7.19 -6.68 -13.78
CA ASP A 102 6.77 -6.25 -15.11
C ASP A 102 5.30 -6.60 -15.37
N GLU A 103 4.87 -7.80 -14.96
CA GLU A 103 3.49 -8.23 -15.07
C GLU A 103 2.54 -7.30 -14.30
N TYR A 104 2.83 -7.02 -13.03
CA TYR A 104 1.97 -6.19 -12.20
C TYR A 104 2.03 -4.71 -12.57
N ALA A 105 3.18 -4.23 -13.03
CA ALA A 105 3.27 -2.89 -13.60
C ALA A 105 2.38 -2.76 -14.85
N GLY A 106 2.37 -3.78 -15.71
CA GLY A 106 1.49 -3.84 -16.87
C GLY A 106 -0.01 -3.91 -16.51
N LEU A 107 -0.35 -4.45 -15.34
CA LEU A 107 -1.71 -4.46 -14.79
C LEU A 107 -2.10 -3.16 -14.08
N GLY A 108 -1.21 -2.17 -14.00
CA GLY A 108 -1.47 -0.89 -13.35
C GLY A 108 -1.36 -0.91 -11.82
N VAL A 109 -0.73 -1.94 -11.24
CA VAL A 109 -0.38 -1.94 -9.82
C VAL A 109 0.68 -0.88 -9.57
N LEU A 110 0.53 -0.06 -8.51
CA LEU A 110 1.38 1.10 -8.28
C LEU A 110 2.67 0.75 -7.53
N ASN A 111 2.60 -0.14 -6.56
CA ASN A 111 3.67 -0.36 -5.61
C ASN A 111 3.56 -1.72 -4.91
N PHE A 112 4.66 -2.14 -4.28
CA PHE A 112 4.69 -3.27 -3.34
C PHE A 112 4.76 -2.78 -1.90
N GLU A 113 3.94 -3.37 -1.05
CA GLU A 113 3.98 -3.25 0.41
C GLU A 113 3.63 -4.62 1.04
N MET A 114 3.40 -4.71 2.36
CA MET A 114 3.39 -6.02 3.00
C MET A 114 2.19 -6.28 3.93
N GLU A 115 1.19 -5.39 4.04
CA GLU A 115 0.12 -5.54 5.03
C GLU A 115 -1.28 -5.14 4.54
N ALA A 116 -1.39 -4.25 3.56
CA ALA A 116 -2.67 -3.65 3.16
C ALA A 116 -3.69 -4.70 2.70
N GLY A 117 -3.25 -5.73 1.98
CA GLY A 117 -4.15 -6.78 1.49
C GLY A 117 -4.86 -7.52 2.61
N THR A 118 -4.10 -7.95 3.63
CA THR A 118 -4.65 -8.59 4.83
C THR A 118 -5.56 -7.63 5.58
N LEU A 119 -5.12 -6.37 5.80
CA LEU A 119 -5.91 -5.36 6.50
C LEU A 119 -7.25 -5.08 5.80
N PHE A 120 -7.26 -4.99 4.48
CA PHE A 120 -8.48 -4.72 3.71
C PHE A 120 -9.47 -5.88 3.78
N LYS A 121 -9.00 -7.13 3.65
CA LYS A 121 -9.86 -8.31 3.87
C LYS A 121 -10.41 -8.34 5.30
N MET A 122 -9.56 -8.07 6.32
CA MET A 122 -10.02 -7.96 7.70
C MET A 122 -11.09 -6.90 7.87
N GLY A 123 -10.90 -5.70 7.31
CA GLY A 123 -11.87 -4.60 7.38
C GLY A 123 -13.23 -5.03 6.87
N SER A 124 -13.27 -5.67 5.71
CA SER A 124 -14.50 -6.16 5.08
C SER A 124 -15.17 -7.28 5.89
N VAL A 125 -14.41 -8.28 6.34
CA VAL A 125 -14.94 -9.46 7.05
C VAL A 125 -15.34 -9.12 8.48
N TYR A 126 -14.54 -8.32 9.18
CA TYR A 126 -14.80 -7.96 10.59
C TYR A 126 -15.55 -6.63 10.76
N ARG A 127 -15.92 -5.98 9.64
CA ARG A 127 -16.78 -4.79 9.58
C ARG A 127 -16.19 -3.58 10.32
N PHE A 128 -14.93 -3.27 10.04
CA PHE A 128 -14.33 -1.99 10.39
C PHE A 128 -13.81 -1.28 9.14
N THR A 129 -13.73 0.03 9.20
CA THR A 129 -13.19 0.86 8.12
C THR A 129 -11.68 0.69 8.02
N ALA A 130 -11.16 0.28 6.86
CA ALA A 130 -9.75 0.09 6.60
C ALA A 130 -9.24 1.03 5.51
N GLY A 131 -8.11 1.68 5.74
CA GLY A 131 -7.39 2.50 4.76
C GLY A 131 -5.89 2.26 4.83
N CYS A 132 -5.18 2.69 3.78
CA CYS A 132 -3.72 2.60 3.73
C CYS A 132 -3.13 3.79 2.97
N VAL A 133 -2.08 4.39 3.52
CA VAL A 133 -1.25 5.39 2.87
C VAL A 133 0.22 5.09 3.16
N VAL A 134 1.05 5.03 2.12
CA VAL A 134 2.47 4.68 2.23
C VAL A 134 3.34 5.68 1.50
N GLY A 135 4.48 6.01 2.10
CA GLY A 135 5.51 6.83 1.46
C GLY A 135 6.40 5.99 0.53
N ILE A 136 6.67 6.49 -0.65
CA ILE A 136 7.53 5.81 -1.63
C ILE A 136 9.00 6.11 -1.33
N ILE A 137 9.77 5.04 -1.08
CA ILE A 137 11.21 5.11 -0.78
C ILE A 137 12.09 4.31 -1.75
N ALA A 138 11.49 3.65 -2.72
CA ALA A 138 12.22 2.91 -3.75
C ALA A 138 11.49 3.03 -5.09
N GLN A 139 12.28 3.16 -6.16
CA GLN A 139 11.78 3.07 -7.53
C GLN A 139 12.28 1.75 -8.13
N ARG A 140 11.42 0.73 -8.08
CA ARG A 140 11.76 -0.65 -8.42
C ARG A 140 12.00 -0.90 -9.91
N THR A 141 11.58 0.04 -10.76
CA THR A 141 11.90 0.04 -12.20
C THR A 141 13.35 0.46 -12.49
N GLU A 142 14.03 1.07 -11.50
CA GLU A 142 15.40 1.56 -11.63
C GLU A 142 16.38 0.81 -10.73
N ALA A 143 16.00 0.54 -9.48
CA ALA A 143 16.85 -0.12 -8.49
C ALA A 143 16.06 -0.95 -7.47
N GLU A 144 16.65 -2.04 -6.97
CA GLU A 144 16.02 -2.84 -5.91
C GLU A 144 16.09 -2.19 -4.53
N ASN A 145 17.11 -1.40 -4.27
CA ASN A 145 17.40 -0.86 -2.95
C ASN A 145 16.56 0.40 -2.66
N PRO A 146 16.06 0.53 -1.43
CA PRO A 146 15.37 1.74 -1.00
C PRO A 146 16.34 2.91 -0.82
N ASP A 147 15.87 4.12 -1.07
CA ASP A 147 16.55 5.35 -0.67
C ASP A 147 16.30 5.60 0.83
N LEU A 148 17.28 5.24 1.65
CA LEU A 148 17.17 5.37 3.10
C LEU A 148 17.26 6.82 3.58
N ALA A 149 17.83 7.73 2.80
CA ALA A 149 17.89 9.14 3.14
C ALA A 149 16.49 9.79 3.05
N GLU A 150 15.66 9.33 2.12
CA GLU A 150 14.29 9.83 1.95
C GLU A 150 13.26 9.16 2.88
N LYS A 151 13.64 8.08 3.58
CA LYS A 151 12.72 7.23 4.35
C LYS A 151 11.91 8.01 5.39
N ASP A 152 12.57 8.78 6.23
CA ASP A 152 11.90 9.49 7.34
C ASP A 152 10.94 10.55 6.79
N ALA A 153 11.36 11.30 5.78
CA ALA A 153 10.52 12.31 5.13
C ALA A 153 9.30 11.70 4.41
N ALA A 154 9.46 10.52 3.80
CA ALA A 154 8.36 9.80 3.17
C ALA A 154 7.34 9.27 4.20
N ILE A 155 7.82 8.76 5.35
CA ILE A 155 6.96 8.36 6.48
C ILE A 155 6.21 9.56 7.03
N ASP A 156 6.88 10.68 7.25
CA ASP A 156 6.27 11.90 7.78
C ASP A 156 5.15 12.41 6.86
N ARG A 157 5.37 12.42 5.54
CA ARG A 157 4.32 12.77 4.57
C ARG A 157 3.10 11.85 4.68
N ALA A 158 3.32 10.54 4.72
CA ALA A 158 2.24 9.57 4.86
C ALA A 158 1.49 9.73 6.20
N ALA A 159 2.23 10.00 7.29
CA ALA A 159 1.66 10.25 8.62
C ALA A 159 0.80 11.53 8.65
N HIS A 160 1.30 12.63 8.07
CA HIS A 160 0.52 13.87 7.98
C HIS A 160 -0.78 13.69 7.19
N VAL A 161 -0.74 12.95 6.07
CA VAL A 161 -1.94 12.63 5.31
C VAL A 161 -2.92 11.81 6.14
N ALA A 162 -2.44 10.77 6.83
CA ALA A 162 -3.30 9.91 7.66
C ALA A 162 -3.93 10.67 8.82
N ILE A 163 -3.16 11.51 9.54
CA ILE A 163 -3.66 12.32 10.66
C ILE A 163 -4.72 13.30 10.16
N ALA A 164 -4.44 14.07 9.11
CA ALA A 164 -5.38 15.03 8.55
C ALA A 164 -6.67 14.37 8.03
N ALA A 165 -6.55 13.15 7.47
CA ALA A 165 -7.72 12.37 7.06
C ALA A 165 -8.50 11.86 8.27
N ALA A 166 -7.83 11.37 9.32
CA ALA A 166 -8.47 10.87 10.54
C ALA A 166 -9.25 11.96 11.27
N ASP A 167 -8.71 13.18 11.38
CA ASP A 167 -9.38 14.34 11.99
C ASP A 167 -10.66 14.69 11.22
N ALA A 168 -10.59 14.74 9.90
CA ALA A 168 -11.75 14.98 9.05
C ALA A 168 -12.77 13.83 9.13
N TRP A 169 -12.28 12.59 9.23
CA TRP A 169 -13.11 11.39 9.36
C TRP A 169 -13.90 11.36 10.66
N ALA A 170 -13.24 11.67 11.79
CA ALA A 170 -13.87 11.71 13.11
C ALA A 170 -14.96 12.79 13.24
N SER A 171 -14.87 13.84 12.42
CA SER A 171 -15.84 14.95 12.40
C SER A 171 -17.05 14.68 11.51
N ARG A 172 -17.14 13.54 10.83
CA ARG A 172 -18.28 13.18 9.99
C ARG A 172 -19.51 12.84 10.85
N PRO A 173 -20.70 13.25 10.43
CA PRO A 173 -21.91 12.75 11.06
C PRO A 173 -21.96 11.22 10.91
N ALA A 174 -22.35 10.53 11.98
CA ALA A 174 -22.54 9.07 11.94
C ALA A 174 -23.47 8.72 10.77
N THR A 175 -22.95 7.91 9.83
CA THR A 175 -23.79 7.37 8.77
C THR A 175 -24.81 6.41 9.42
N PRO A 176 -26.10 6.52 9.11
CA PRO A 176 -27.14 5.69 9.71
C PRO A 176 -26.97 4.20 9.41
#